data_f40ac63e5ebb155dabea8bdd844d99a5
#
_entry.id   f40ac63e5ebb155dabea8bdd844d99a5
#
_cell.length_a   1.000
_cell.length_b   1.000
_cell.length_c   1.000
_cell.angle_alpha   90.00
_cell.angle_beta   90.00
_cell.angle_gamma   90.00
#
_symmetry.space_group_name_H-M   'P 1'
#
loop_
_entity.id
_entity.type
_entity.pdbx_description
1 polymer ?
#
loop_
_entity_poly.entity_id
_entity_poly.type
_entity_poly.pdbx_seq_one_letter_code
_entity_poly.pdbx_strand_id
1 'polypeptide(L)'
;MRKIIKNAIQCKLCGEIIESTDRHQYVTCKCGACAVDGGHDYLRRSFKDKECYTDLSVTVPLTEYKIEQLSTLLNSTTTLADTFYETLEDIGAIKYHYYDYMITAPINADEELKRLLSADYDLCCALITMLLREDHFSNGSFGERFENGDVSPIVEKMIALLKESAED
;
A
#
# COMPACT_ATOMS: atom_id res chain seq x y z
N MET A 1 6.65 -11.86 -2.89
CA MET A 1 5.94 -11.49 -1.63
C MET A 1 4.44 -11.36 -1.92
N ARG A 2 3.55 -11.60 -0.95
CA ARG A 2 2.08 -11.49 -1.14
C ARG A 2 1.48 -10.54 -0.10
N LYS A 3 0.46 -9.79 -0.48
CA LYS A 3 -0.39 -8.98 0.41
C LYS A 3 -1.56 -9.85 0.88
N ILE A 4 -1.86 -9.83 2.17
CA ILE A 4 -3.04 -10.50 2.74
C ILE A 4 -4.22 -9.52 2.62
N ILE A 5 -5.25 -9.91 1.88
CA ILE A 5 -6.48 -9.13 1.70
C ILE A 5 -7.53 -9.58 2.73
N LYS A 6 -7.55 -10.87 3.06
CA LYS A 6 -8.45 -11.45 4.04
C LYS A 6 -7.75 -12.54 4.82
N ASN A 7 -7.91 -12.54 6.15
CA ASN A 7 -7.35 -13.54 7.04
C ASN A 7 -8.48 -14.24 7.81
N ALA A 8 -9.10 -15.26 7.19
CA ALA A 8 -10.28 -15.92 7.72
C ALA A 8 -10.22 -17.43 7.57
N ILE A 9 -10.95 -18.14 8.44
CA ILE A 9 -11.20 -19.58 8.33
C ILE A 9 -12.65 -19.90 8.67
N GLN A 10 -13.16 -21.04 8.19
CA GLN A 10 -14.41 -21.62 8.65
C GLN A 10 -14.13 -22.87 9.50
N CYS A 11 -14.64 -22.88 10.71
CA CYS A 11 -14.59 -24.05 11.57
C CYS A 11 -15.53 -25.13 11.04
N LYS A 12 -15.03 -26.32 10.72
CA LYS A 12 -15.84 -27.44 10.23
C LYS A 12 -16.71 -28.08 11.32
N LEU A 13 -16.35 -27.92 12.60
CA LEU A 13 -17.08 -28.52 13.71
C LEU A 13 -18.32 -27.70 14.11
N CYS A 14 -18.23 -26.37 14.08
CA CYS A 14 -19.36 -25.52 14.46
C CYS A 14 -19.90 -24.63 13.34
N GLY A 15 -19.27 -24.67 12.16
CA GLY A 15 -19.67 -23.91 10.97
C GLY A 15 -19.35 -22.41 11.02
N GLU A 16 -18.83 -21.90 12.15
CA GLU A 16 -18.54 -20.47 12.31
C GLU A 16 -17.38 -20.02 11.41
N ILE A 17 -17.57 -18.87 10.77
CA ILE A 17 -16.50 -18.15 10.06
C ILE A 17 -15.93 -17.11 11.02
N ILE A 18 -14.61 -17.15 11.21
CA ILE A 18 -13.88 -16.21 12.04
C ILE A 18 -12.81 -15.52 11.19
N GLU A 19 -12.59 -14.25 11.46
CA GLU A 19 -11.64 -13.38 10.72
C GLU A 19 -10.82 -12.57 11.72
N SER A 20 -9.54 -12.41 11.41
CA SER A 20 -8.63 -11.50 12.11
C SER A 20 -8.34 -10.32 11.19
N THR A 21 -8.69 -9.11 11.63
CA THR A 21 -8.52 -7.86 10.89
C THR A 21 -7.31 -7.05 11.35
N ASP A 22 -6.90 -7.25 12.60
CA ASP A 22 -5.80 -6.51 13.21
C ASP A 22 -4.63 -7.42 13.58
N ARG A 23 -3.43 -6.87 13.57
CA ARG A 23 -2.15 -7.60 13.69
C ARG A 23 -2.08 -8.59 14.87
N HIS A 24 -2.64 -8.23 16.01
CA HIS A 24 -2.60 -9.05 17.23
C HIS A 24 -4.00 -9.48 17.68
N GLN A 25 -4.95 -9.50 16.76
CA GLN A 25 -6.31 -9.91 17.02
C GLN A 25 -6.44 -11.44 16.92
N TYR A 26 -6.39 -12.11 18.08
CA TYR A 26 -6.61 -13.55 18.18
C TYR A 26 -8.09 -13.86 18.30
N VAL A 27 -8.70 -14.43 17.28
CA VAL A 27 -10.13 -14.76 17.21
C VAL A 27 -10.32 -16.26 17.23
N THR A 28 -11.09 -16.77 18.22
CA THR A 28 -11.39 -18.20 18.39
C THR A 28 -12.84 -18.47 18.00
N CYS A 29 -13.11 -19.58 17.31
CA CYS A 29 -14.46 -20.00 17.02
C CYS A 29 -15.22 -20.41 18.30
N LYS A 30 -16.55 -20.34 18.28
CA LYS A 30 -17.41 -20.59 19.45
C LYS A 30 -17.23 -21.95 20.10
N CYS A 31 -16.78 -22.98 19.37
CA CYS A 31 -16.51 -24.29 19.94
C CYS A 31 -15.07 -24.48 20.44
N GLY A 32 -14.19 -23.49 20.24
CA GLY A 32 -12.80 -23.50 20.68
C GLY A 32 -11.88 -24.46 19.90
N ALA A 33 -12.32 -24.97 18.73
CA ALA A 33 -11.54 -25.95 17.95
C ALA A 33 -10.44 -25.32 17.13
N CYS A 34 -10.65 -24.07 16.66
CA CYS A 34 -9.68 -23.34 15.85
C CYS A 34 -9.72 -21.83 16.10
N ALA A 35 -8.64 -21.16 15.75
CA ALA A 35 -8.50 -19.71 15.86
C ALA A 35 -7.61 -19.13 14.75
N VAL A 36 -7.79 -17.84 14.49
CA VAL A 36 -6.97 -17.03 13.55
C VAL A 36 -6.34 -15.87 14.27
N ASP A 37 -5.21 -15.41 13.77
CA ASP A 37 -4.45 -14.28 14.28
C ASP A 37 -3.59 -13.66 13.18
N GLY A 38 -3.20 -12.39 13.33
CA GLY A 38 -2.23 -11.71 12.50
C GLY A 38 -2.78 -10.68 11.54
N GLY A 39 -4.11 -10.50 11.46
CA GLY A 39 -4.72 -9.49 10.58
C GLY A 39 -4.23 -9.59 9.15
N HIS A 40 -3.81 -8.47 8.59
CA HIS A 40 -3.27 -8.36 7.24
C HIS A 40 -1.73 -8.51 7.17
N ASP A 41 -1.06 -8.73 8.32
CA ASP A 41 0.40 -8.83 8.37
C ASP A 41 0.91 -10.27 8.20
N TYR A 42 0.24 -11.24 8.86
CA TYR A 42 0.62 -12.66 8.77
C TYR A 42 -0.57 -13.60 8.95
N LEU A 43 -0.47 -14.80 8.40
CA LEU A 43 -1.47 -15.85 8.55
C LEU A 43 -1.04 -16.82 9.65
N ARG A 44 -1.61 -16.68 10.85
CA ARG A 44 -1.41 -17.61 11.96
C ARG A 44 -2.70 -18.37 12.27
N ARG A 45 -2.57 -19.68 12.45
CA ARG A 45 -3.65 -20.59 12.78
C ARG A 45 -3.33 -21.36 14.05
N SER A 46 -4.33 -21.47 14.94
CA SER A 46 -4.31 -22.40 16.06
C SER A 46 -5.46 -23.37 15.89
N PHE A 47 -5.20 -24.67 16.08
CA PHE A 47 -6.20 -25.70 15.85
C PHE A 47 -5.89 -26.93 16.71
N LYS A 48 -6.94 -27.68 17.07
CA LYS A 48 -6.82 -28.99 17.74
C LYS A 48 -6.44 -30.09 16.76
N ASP A 49 -6.98 -29.99 15.54
CA ASP A 49 -6.71 -30.89 14.42
C ASP A 49 -6.59 -30.06 13.14
N LYS A 50 -5.61 -30.38 12.28
CA LYS A 50 -5.37 -29.68 10.99
C LYS A 50 -6.57 -29.71 10.06
N GLU A 51 -7.41 -30.73 10.17
CA GLU A 51 -8.60 -30.88 9.32
C GLU A 51 -9.85 -30.18 9.87
N CYS A 52 -9.78 -29.57 11.07
CA CYS A 52 -10.95 -28.96 11.72
C CYS A 52 -11.41 -27.64 11.12
N TYR A 53 -10.71 -27.09 10.15
CA TYR A 53 -11.09 -25.83 9.49
C TYR A 53 -10.89 -25.88 7.96
N THR A 54 -11.56 -24.95 7.28
CA THR A 54 -11.31 -24.59 5.87
C THR A 54 -10.71 -23.19 5.83
N ASP A 55 -9.58 -23.02 5.13
CA ASP A 55 -8.97 -21.69 4.97
C ASP A 55 -9.77 -20.88 3.95
N LEU A 56 -10.19 -19.69 4.34
CA LEU A 56 -10.91 -18.70 3.54
C LEU A 56 -10.08 -17.45 3.30
N SER A 57 -8.79 -17.49 3.59
CA SER A 57 -7.90 -16.35 3.40
C SER A 57 -7.68 -16.04 1.93
N VAL A 58 -7.59 -14.75 1.64
CA VAL A 58 -7.31 -14.24 0.29
C VAL A 58 -5.98 -13.49 0.32
N THR A 59 -5.09 -13.87 -0.59
CA THR A 59 -3.81 -13.17 -0.78
C THR A 59 -3.58 -12.88 -2.26
N VAL A 60 -2.96 -11.74 -2.56
CA VAL A 60 -2.59 -11.34 -3.92
C VAL A 60 -1.08 -11.09 -4.01
N PRO A 61 -0.45 -11.21 -5.18
CA PRO A 61 0.92 -10.77 -5.38
C PRO A 61 1.07 -9.30 -4.99
N LEU A 62 2.14 -8.96 -4.23
CA LEU A 62 2.32 -7.60 -3.72
C LEU A 62 2.47 -6.57 -4.84
N THR A 63 3.14 -6.95 -5.94
CA THR A 63 3.32 -6.07 -7.11
C THR A 63 1.97 -5.75 -7.77
N GLU A 64 1.12 -6.76 -7.98
CA GLU A 64 -0.24 -6.56 -8.52
C GLU A 64 -1.07 -5.65 -7.63
N TYR A 65 -1.01 -5.87 -6.30
CA TYR A 65 -1.69 -5.02 -5.34
C TYR A 65 -1.24 -3.56 -5.44
N LYS A 66 0.08 -3.30 -5.48
CA LYS A 66 0.63 -1.95 -5.64
C LYS A 66 0.15 -1.27 -6.93
N ILE A 67 0.16 -1.99 -8.05
CA ILE A 67 -0.31 -1.48 -9.35
C ILE A 67 -1.79 -1.13 -9.28
N GLU A 68 -2.62 -1.96 -8.66
CA GLU A 68 -4.05 -1.70 -8.50
C GLU A 68 -4.31 -0.45 -7.66
N GLN A 69 -3.64 -0.31 -6.50
CA GLN A 69 -3.78 0.87 -5.64
C GLN A 69 -3.35 2.16 -6.35
N LEU A 70 -2.19 2.15 -7.02
CA LEU A 70 -1.70 3.29 -7.80
C LEU A 70 -2.65 3.64 -8.98
N SER A 71 -3.19 2.63 -9.65
CA SER A 71 -4.15 2.85 -10.74
C SER A 71 -5.46 3.45 -10.23
N THR A 72 -5.88 3.07 -9.03
CA THR A 72 -7.06 3.64 -8.37
C THR A 72 -6.85 5.13 -8.05
N LEU A 73 -5.66 5.52 -7.59
CA LEU A 73 -5.30 6.93 -7.37
C LEU A 73 -5.38 7.76 -8.65
N LEU A 74 -4.86 7.24 -9.78
CA LEU A 74 -4.92 7.93 -11.07
C LEU A 74 -6.35 8.14 -11.60
N ASN A 75 -7.24 7.19 -11.32
CA ASN A 75 -8.63 7.23 -11.76
C ASN A 75 -9.56 7.95 -10.76
N SER A 76 -9.03 8.33 -9.61
CA SER A 76 -9.80 9.04 -8.58
C SER A 76 -10.05 10.49 -9.00
N THR A 77 -11.23 10.98 -8.68
CA THR A 77 -11.55 12.42 -8.78
C THR A 77 -11.06 13.19 -7.54
N THR A 78 -10.50 12.49 -6.56
CA THR A 78 -10.00 13.07 -5.33
C THR A 78 -8.56 13.52 -5.50
N THR A 79 -8.30 14.80 -5.25
CA THR A 79 -6.97 15.42 -5.24
C THR A 79 -6.43 15.61 -3.82
N LEU A 80 -7.05 14.95 -2.82
CA LEU A 80 -6.71 15.12 -1.41
C LEU A 80 -5.38 14.44 -1.07
N ALA A 81 -4.46 15.20 -0.50
CA ALA A 81 -3.16 14.74 -0.04
C ALA A 81 -3.27 13.54 0.93
N ASP A 82 -4.24 13.55 1.85
CA ASP A 82 -4.46 12.48 2.83
C ASP A 82 -4.78 11.14 2.14
N THR A 83 -5.63 11.12 1.12
CA THR A 83 -5.98 9.89 0.38
C THR A 83 -4.75 9.30 -0.32
N PHE A 84 -3.93 10.17 -0.92
CA PHE A 84 -2.65 9.75 -1.52
C PHE A 84 -1.69 9.23 -0.46
N TYR A 85 -1.55 9.94 0.64
CA TYR A 85 -0.66 9.55 1.73
C TYR A 85 -1.02 8.16 2.29
N GLU A 86 -2.28 7.94 2.66
CA GLU A 86 -2.77 6.66 3.20
C GLU A 86 -2.54 5.50 2.22
N THR A 87 -2.86 5.71 0.95
CA THR A 87 -2.66 4.68 -0.08
C THR A 87 -1.18 4.36 -0.29
N LEU A 88 -0.32 5.38 -0.39
CA LEU A 88 1.12 5.21 -0.57
C LEU A 88 1.79 4.59 0.66
N GLU A 89 1.30 4.89 1.86
CA GLU A 89 1.77 4.27 3.10
C GLU A 89 1.40 2.78 3.13
N ASP A 90 0.16 2.42 2.79
CA ASP A 90 -0.29 1.01 2.75
C ASP A 90 0.51 0.15 1.77
N ILE A 91 0.90 0.70 0.62
CA ILE A 91 1.74 0.00 -0.36
C ILE A 91 3.25 0.10 -0.07
N GLY A 92 3.64 0.79 1.00
CA GLY A 92 5.04 1.00 1.40
C GLY A 92 5.83 1.90 0.45
N ALA A 93 5.18 2.90 -0.14
CA ALA A 93 5.77 3.84 -1.09
C ALA A 93 6.14 5.21 -0.47
N ILE A 94 5.82 5.45 0.80
CA ILE A 94 6.24 6.66 1.50
C ILE A 94 7.73 6.57 1.87
N LYS A 95 8.52 7.59 1.53
CA LYS A 95 9.93 7.73 1.89
C LYS A 95 10.09 8.73 3.03
N TYR A 96 10.18 8.24 4.27
CA TYR A 96 10.33 9.11 5.46
C TYR A 96 11.60 9.97 5.40
N HIS A 97 12.65 9.50 4.73
CA HIS A 97 13.91 10.20 4.48
C HIS A 97 14.03 10.64 3.01
N TYR A 98 12.95 11.18 2.43
CA TYR A 98 12.91 11.59 1.02
C TYR A 98 13.99 12.63 0.66
N TYR A 99 14.38 13.47 1.60
CA TYR A 99 15.41 14.49 1.41
C TYR A 99 16.79 13.91 1.02
N ASP A 100 17.08 12.64 1.37
CA ASP A 100 18.32 11.97 0.98
C ASP A 100 18.37 11.69 -0.54
N TYR A 101 17.25 11.75 -1.21
CA TYR A 101 17.10 11.59 -2.67
C TYR A 101 17.17 12.92 -3.41
N MET A 102 17.01 14.06 -2.73
CA MET A 102 16.97 15.38 -3.36
C MET A 102 18.37 15.88 -3.64
N ILE A 103 18.52 16.68 -4.71
CA ILE A 103 19.81 17.26 -5.14
C ILE A 103 19.84 18.78 -4.99
N THR A 104 18.70 19.42 -4.77
CA THR A 104 18.59 20.85 -4.56
C THR A 104 18.56 21.21 -3.07
N ALA A 105 19.24 22.29 -2.69
CA ALA A 105 19.27 22.80 -1.32
C ALA A 105 19.21 24.34 -1.30
N PRO A 106 18.09 24.95 -0.88
CA PRO A 106 16.86 24.32 -0.40
C PRO A 106 16.14 23.51 -1.48
N ILE A 107 15.29 22.56 -1.06
CA ILE A 107 14.56 21.70 -2.00
C ILE A 107 13.70 22.59 -2.92
N ASN A 108 13.86 22.38 -4.22
CA ASN A 108 13.07 23.02 -5.27
C ASN A 108 12.31 21.92 -6.04
N ALA A 109 11.00 21.81 -5.78
CA ALA A 109 10.17 20.75 -6.36
C ALA A 109 10.22 20.73 -7.90
N ASP A 110 10.18 21.88 -8.55
CA ASP A 110 10.17 21.97 -10.01
C ASP A 110 11.49 21.45 -10.63
N GLU A 111 12.64 21.70 -9.97
CA GLU A 111 13.94 21.16 -10.40
C GLU A 111 14.05 19.67 -10.12
N GLU A 112 13.54 19.19 -8.98
CA GLU A 112 13.55 17.76 -8.64
C GLU A 112 12.66 16.95 -9.59
N LEU A 113 11.49 17.47 -10.00
CA LEU A 113 10.58 16.83 -10.92
C LEU A 113 11.17 16.61 -12.34
N LYS A 114 12.13 17.43 -12.77
CA LYS A 114 12.83 17.21 -14.05
C LYS A 114 13.58 15.88 -14.14
N ARG A 115 13.86 15.28 -12.98
CA ARG A 115 14.55 13.98 -12.88
C ARG A 115 13.64 12.79 -13.09
N LEU A 116 12.32 13.00 -13.19
CA LEU A 116 11.32 11.93 -13.30
C LEU A 116 11.60 11.00 -14.49
N LEU A 117 12.06 11.54 -15.63
CA LEU A 117 12.31 10.75 -16.83
C LEU A 117 13.30 9.59 -16.59
N SER A 118 14.34 9.84 -15.79
CA SER A 118 15.39 8.86 -15.44
C SER A 118 15.19 8.23 -14.06
N ALA A 119 14.05 8.49 -13.39
CA ALA A 119 13.80 8.01 -12.06
C ALA A 119 13.57 6.50 -12.02
N ASP A 120 14.17 5.83 -11.03
CA ASP A 120 13.78 4.51 -10.58
C ASP A 120 12.57 4.58 -9.64
N TYR A 121 12.10 3.42 -9.19
CA TYR A 121 10.92 3.34 -8.31
C TYR A 121 11.14 4.09 -6.98
N ASP A 122 12.32 4.00 -6.41
CA ASP A 122 12.64 4.63 -5.12
C ASP A 122 12.67 6.16 -5.24
N LEU A 123 13.22 6.70 -6.33
CA LEU A 123 13.19 8.13 -6.59
C LEU A 123 11.76 8.62 -6.88
N CYS A 124 10.94 7.86 -7.60
CA CYS A 124 9.52 8.20 -7.77
C CYS A 124 8.79 8.28 -6.42
N CYS A 125 9.02 7.31 -5.53
CA CYS A 125 8.48 7.33 -4.17
C CYS A 125 8.95 8.56 -3.38
N ALA A 126 10.22 8.96 -3.53
CA ALA A 126 10.75 10.14 -2.87
C ALA A 126 10.14 11.44 -3.42
N LEU A 127 9.99 11.56 -4.74
CA LEU A 127 9.39 12.73 -5.39
C LEU A 127 7.93 12.93 -4.97
N ILE A 128 7.12 11.88 -4.99
CA ILE A 128 5.72 12.02 -4.56
C ILE A 128 5.61 12.30 -3.06
N THR A 129 6.51 11.74 -2.24
CA THR A 129 6.56 12.05 -0.81
C THR A 129 6.96 13.51 -0.59
N MET A 130 7.89 14.05 -1.37
CA MET A 130 8.28 15.47 -1.34
C MET A 130 7.07 16.38 -1.58
N LEU A 131 6.26 16.11 -2.61
CA LEU A 131 5.06 16.90 -2.92
C LEU A 131 4.01 16.81 -1.80
N LEU A 132 3.81 15.64 -1.20
CA LEU A 132 2.92 15.47 -0.05
C LEU A 132 3.42 16.23 1.18
N ARG A 133 4.74 16.34 1.38
CA ARG A 133 5.32 17.11 2.47
C ARG A 133 5.28 18.61 2.20
N GLU A 134 5.34 19.06 0.95
CA GLU A 134 5.09 20.44 0.56
C GLU A 134 3.70 20.90 1.02
N ASP A 135 2.68 20.06 0.84
CA ASP A 135 1.29 20.32 1.27
C ASP A 135 1.16 20.54 2.78
N HIS A 136 1.95 19.86 3.58
CA HIS A 136 1.97 20.05 5.03
C HIS A 136 2.36 21.47 5.46
N PHE A 137 3.19 22.15 4.68
CA PHE A 137 3.63 23.52 4.95
C PHE A 137 2.84 24.57 4.16
N SER A 138 2.19 24.16 3.07
CA SER A 138 1.43 25.03 2.18
C SER A 138 0.12 24.32 1.80
N ASN A 139 -0.87 24.44 2.66
CA ASN A 139 -2.14 23.73 2.59
C ASN A 139 -2.81 23.88 1.21
N GLY A 140 -3.08 22.76 0.54
CA GLY A 140 -3.65 22.71 -0.81
C GLY A 140 -2.63 22.66 -1.95
N SER A 141 -1.32 22.75 -1.66
CA SER A 141 -0.28 22.71 -2.71
C SER A 141 -0.26 21.37 -3.46
N PHE A 142 -0.54 20.25 -2.80
CA PHE A 142 -0.62 18.95 -3.46
C PHE A 142 -1.77 18.90 -4.48
N GLY A 143 -2.94 19.45 -4.13
CA GLY A 143 -4.07 19.55 -5.05
C GLY A 143 -3.73 20.40 -6.28
N GLU A 144 -3.08 21.55 -6.09
CA GLU A 144 -2.60 22.39 -7.18
C GLU A 144 -1.59 21.65 -8.07
N ARG A 145 -0.63 20.92 -7.49
CA ARG A 145 0.33 20.08 -8.20
C ARG A 145 -0.34 18.98 -9.01
N PHE A 146 -1.39 18.36 -8.43
CA PHE A 146 -2.17 17.36 -9.14
C PHE A 146 -2.90 17.94 -10.36
N GLU A 147 -3.59 19.09 -10.20
CA GLU A 147 -4.30 19.80 -11.26
C GLU A 147 -3.34 20.30 -12.36
N ASN A 148 -2.14 20.71 -12.00
CA ASN A 148 -1.09 21.14 -12.95
C ASN A 148 -0.44 19.97 -13.69
N GLY A 149 -0.74 18.71 -13.31
CA GLY A 149 -0.22 17.52 -13.96
C GLY A 149 1.16 17.07 -13.46
N ASP A 150 1.62 17.53 -12.31
CA ASP A 150 2.92 17.15 -11.72
C ASP A 150 2.87 15.77 -11.05
N VAL A 151 1.71 15.37 -10.52
CA VAL A 151 1.55 14.14 -9.73
C VAL A 151 1.33 12.90 -10.60
N SER A 152 0.42 13.00 -11.58
CA SER A 152 0.03 11.85 -12.41
C SER A 152 1.21 11.17 -13.12
N PRO A 153 2.17 11.90 -13.72
CA PRO A 153 3.32 11.28 -14.37
C PRO A 153 4.22 10.47 -13.41
N ILE A 154 4.31 10.87 -12.13
CA ILE A 154 5.06 10.13 -11.12
C ILE A 154 4.39 8.78 -10.88
N VAL A 155 3.07 8.77 -10.66
CA VAL A 155 2.30 7.55 -10.41
C VAL A 155 2.31 6.62 -11.63
N GLU A 156 2.17 7.16 -12.84
CA GLU A 156 2.29 6.40 -14.10
C GLU A 156 3.66 5.73 -14.23
N LYS A 157 4.73 6.47 -13.92
CA LYS A 157 6.10 5.93 -13.92
C LYS A 157 6.28 4.83 -12.89
N MET A 158 5.73 4.98 -11.68
CA MET A 158 5.75 3.95 -10.64
C MET A 158 5.07 2.66 -11.14
N ILE A 159 3.91 2.78 -11.77
CA ILE A 159 3.17 1.63 -12.35
C ILE A 159 4.00 0.95 -13.43
N ALA A 160 4.60 1.71 -14.35
CA ALA A 160 5.42 1.18 -15.42
C ALA A 160 6.60 0.36 -14.88
N LEU A 161 7.34 0.92 -13.93
CA LEU A 161 8.48 0.25 -13.28
C LEU A 161 8.09 -1.03 -12.53
N LEU A 162 6.91 -1.04 -11.87
CA LEU A 162 6.40 -2.24 -11.22
C LEU A 162 6.02 -3.34 -12.21
N LYS A 163 5.47 -2.98 -13.38
CA LYS A 163 5.16 -3.94 -14.45
C LYS A 163 6.42 -4.55 -15.05
N GLU A 164 7.42 -3.72 -15.36
CA GLU A 164 8.73 -4.19 -15.85
C GLU A 164 9.37 -5.19 -14.87
N SER A 165 9.34 -4.90 -13.56
CA SER A 165 9.90 -5.78 -12.52
C SER A 165 9.12 -7.08 -12.29
N ALA A 166 7.91 -7.22 -12.81
CA ALA A 166 7.08 -8.41 -12.66
C ALA A 166 7.28 -9.40 -13.84
N GLU A 167 7.87 -8.93 -14.95
CA GLU A 167 8.15 -9.74 -16.15
C GLU A 167 9.53 -10.43 -16.11
N ASP A 168 10.41 -9.97 -15.21
CA ASP A 168 11.73 -10.54 -14.94
C ASP A 168 11.68 -11.65 -13.85
#